data_a002ad55f44436a9f4a26704b7bad68b
#
_entry.id   a002ad55f44436a9f4a26704b7bad68b
#
_cell.length_a   1.000
_cell.length_b   1.000
_cell.length_c   1.000
_cell.angle_alpha   90.00
_cell.angle_beta   90.00
_cell.angle_gamma   90.00
#
_symmetry.space_group_name_H-M   'P 1'
#
loop_
_entity.id
_entity.type
_entity.pdbx_description
1 polymer ?
#
loop_
_entity_poly.entity_id
_entity_poly.type
_entity_poly.pdbx_seq_one_letter_code
_entity_poly.pdbx_strand_id
1 'polypeptide(L)'
;RQRVAIGRAIVRDPAVFLMDEPLSNLDAKLRNQMRAEIIKLRQRINTTFIYVTHDQTEAMTLGDRIVIMKDGFIQQIGTPQEVFDHPANLFVAGFIGTPQMNFFDAKLVKNSDGKYAVAIDGINVELAEDKQARLSAKNVPEQDVTLGVRPDHIMLCADGVKGTVDVSELMGSSVHLHISTHGHDVVVIVPTNGNAAHFPMGSEVNMIFGGNVAHVFDKTTGKNLEW
;
A
#
# COMPACT_ATOMS: atom_id res chain seq x y z
N ARG A 1 -31.16 -9.81 -4.64
CA ARG A 1 -31.83 -8.48 -4.60
C ARG A 1 -30.94 -7.40 -5.20
N GLN A 2 -29.63 -7.31 -4.90
CA GLN A 2 -28.71 -6.28 -5.41
C GLN A 2 -28.57 -6.30 -6.95
N ARG A 3 -28.45 -7.48 -7.58
CA ARG A 3 -28.43 -7.61 -9.08
C ARG A 3 -29.66 -6.98 -9.73
N VAL A 4 -30.83 -7.13 -9.11
CA VAL A 4 -32.06 -6.52 -9.62
C VAL A 4 -32.04 -5.01 -9.49
N ALA A 5 -31.47 -4.49 -8.39
CA ALA A 5 -31.32 -3.04 -8.19
C ALA A 5 -30.38 -2.42 -9.23
N ILE A 6 -29.24 -3.06 -9.49
CA ILE A 6 -28.30 -2.64 -10.54
C ILE A 6 -28.99 -2.69 -11.93
N GLY A 7 -29.68 -3.80 -12.26
CA GLY A 7 -30.40 -3.91 -13.52
C GLY A 7 -31.49 -2.84 -13.71
N ARG A 8 -32.22 -2.50 -12.65
CA ARG A 8 -33.21 -1.41 -12.66
C ARG A 8 -32.60 -0.02 -12.88
N ALA A 9 -31.40 0.20 -12.32
CA ALA A 9 -30.67 1.44 -12.53
C ALA A 9 -30.20 1.59 -13.98
N ILE A 10 -29.71 0.51 -14.57
CA ILE A 10 -29.22 0.47 -15.97
C ILE A 10 -30.34 0.82 -16.96
N VAL A 11 -31.52 0.21 -16.79
CA VAL A 11 -32.67 0.40 -17.71
C VAL A 11 -33.16 1.86 -17.74
N ARG A 12 -32.83 2.65 -16.74
CA ARG A 12 -33.20 4.08 -16.67
C ARG A 12 -32.29 5.00 -17.49
N ASP A 13 -31.19 4.47 -18.03
CA ASP A 13 -30.18 5.21 -18.81
C ASP A 13 -29.77 6.55 -18.13
N PRO A 14 -29.26 6.51 -16.90
CA PRO A 14 -28.97 7.72 -16.14
C PRO A 14 -27.68 8.40 -16.64
N ALA A 15 -27.61 9.72 -16.55
CA ALA A 15 -26.40 10.49 -16.85
C ALA A 15 -25.23 10.14 -15.89
N VAL A 16 -25.53 9.74 -14.65
CA VAL A 16 -24.55 9.32 -13.61
C VAL A 16 -25.10 8.12 -12.86
N PHE A 17 -24.30 7.06 -12.71
CA PHE A 17 -24.59 5.94 -11.81
C PHE A 17 -24.01 6.20 -10.42
N LEU A 18 -24.89 6.16 -9.40
CA LEU A 18 -24.49 6.24 -8.00
C LEU A 18 -24.63 4.85 -7.37
N MET A 19 -23.52 4.31 -6.88
CA MET A 19 -23.47 3.00 -6.23
C MET A 19 -22.87 3.17 -4.83
N ASP A 20 -23.66 2.88 -3.81
CA ASP A 20 -23.24 2.91 -2.42
C ASP A 20 -23.11 1.49 -1.89
N GLU A 21 -21.88 1.06 -1.66
CA GLU A 21 -21.48 -0.28 -1.21
C GLU A 21 -22.23 -1.45 -1.88
N PRO A 22 -22.31 -1.51 -3.22
CA PRO A 22 -23.21 -2.43 -3.91
C PRO A 22 -22.84 -3.91 -3.75
N LEU A 23 -21.63 -4.24 -3.28
CA LEU A 23 -21.15 -5.62 -3.13
C LEU A 23 -20.91 -6.05 -1.68
N SER A 24 -21.14 -5.17 -0.69
CA SER A 24 -20.84 -5.40 0.73
C SER A 24 -21.53 -6.64 1.33
N ASN A 25 -22.75 -6.95 0.89
CA ASN A 25 -23.56 -8.05 1.42
C ASN A 25 -23.42 -9.36 0.63
N LEU A 26 -22.40 -9.50 -0.20
CA LEU A 26 -22.15 -10.69 -1.01
C LEU A 26 -21.03 -11.55 -0.43
N ASP A 27 -21.15 -12.86 -0.58
CA ASP A 27 -20.03 -13.78 -0.32
C ASP A 27 -18.87 -13.52 -1.30
N ALA A 28 -17.66 -13.97 -0.94
CA ALA A 28 -16.44 -13.69 -1.70
C ALA A 28 -16.51 -14.15 -3.16
N LYS A 29 -17.10 -15.33 -3.44
CA LYS A 29 -17.23 -15.86 -4.81
C LYS A 29 -18.16 -15.00 -5.64
N LEU A 30 -19.32 -14.65 -5.10
CA LEU A 30 -20.31 -13.82 -5.77
C LEU A 30 -19.81 -12.38 -5.92
N ARG A 31 -19.09 -11.84 -4.94
CA ARG A 31 -18.47 -10.52 -5.01
C ARG A 31 -17.48 -10.44 -6.17
N ASN A 32 -16.59 -11.44 -6.33
CA ASN A 32 -15.65 -11.50 -7.45
C ASN A 32 -16.35 -11.56 -8.81
N GLN A 33 -17.42 -12.37 -8.92
CA GLN A 33 -18.22 -12.44 -10.15
C GLN A 33 -18.90 -11.11 -10.47
N MET A 34 -19.53 -10.48 -9.48
CA MET A 34 -20.23 -9.21 -9.67
C MET A 34 -19.27 -8.05 -10.00
N ARG A 35 -18.07 -8.03 -9.40
CA ARG A 35 -17.02 -7.07 -9.76
C ARG A 35 -16.65 -7.17 -11.24
N ALA A 36 -16.43 -8.39 -11.74
CA ALA A 36 -16.17 -8.62 -13.17
C ALA A 36 -17.31 -8.14 -14.07
N GLU A 37 -18.57 -8.36 -13.65
CA GLU A 37 -19.73 -7.89 -14.40
C GLU A 37 -19.86 -6.35 -14.41
N ILE A 38 -19.53 -5.69 -13.30
CA ILE A 38 -19.51 -4.22 -13.23
C ILE A 38 -18.41 -3.64 -14.15
N ILE A 39 -17.24 -4.27 -14.22
CA ILE A 39 -16.17 -3.86 -15.15
C ILE A 39 -16.67 -3.94 -16.59
N LYS A 40 -17.27 -5.07 -17.00
CA LYS A 40 -17.84 -5.23 -18.34
C LYS A 40 -18.95 -4.23 -18.63
N LEU A 41 -19.81 -3.99 -17.65
CA LEU A 41 -20.89 -3.00 -17.76
C LEU A 41 -20.33 -1.61 -18.02
N ARG A 42 -19.35 -1.18 -17.23
CA ARG A 42 -18.68 0.12 -17.36
C ARG A 42 -18.07 0.32 -18.77
N GLN A 43 -17.48 -0.74 -19.34
CA GLN A 43 -16.93 -0.69 -20.70
C GLN A 43 -18.01 -0.55 -21.80
N ARG A 44 -19.23 -1.01 -21.54
CA ARG A 44 -20.34 -0.95 -22.50
C ARG A 44 -21.13 0.37 -22.42
N ILE A 45 -21.19 0.94 -21.21
CA ILE A 45 -22.00 2.14 -20.96
C ILE A 45 -21.03 3.32 -20.77
N ASN A 46 -21.09 4.28 -21.68
CA ASN A 46 -20.29 5.50 -21.61
C ASN A 46 -20.92 6.52 -20.66
N THR A 47 -20.96 6.19 -19.36
CA THR A 47 -21.61 6.97 -18.31
C THR A 47 -20.68 7.08 -17.11
N THR A 48 -20.72 8.18 -16.40
CA THR A 48 -19.94 8.37 -15.16
C THR A 48 -20.49 7.50 -14.03
N PHE A 49 -19.62 6.74 -13.37
CA PHE A 49 -19.94 5.96 -12.18
C PHE A 49 -19.33 6.62 -10.95
N ILE A 50 -20.12 6.86 -9.92
CA ILE A 50 -19.66 7.19 -8.58
C ILE A 50 -19.91 5.95 -7.72
N TYR A 51 -18.83 5.35 -7.25
CA TYR A 51 -18.84 4.08 -6.53
C TYR A 51 -18.25 4.29 -5.14
N VAL A 52 -19.06 4.11 -4.10
CA VAL A 52 -18.62 4.17 -2.71
C VAL A 52 -18.37 2.75 -2.21
N THR A 53 -17.22 2.53 -1.61
CA THR A 53 -16.84 1.23 -1.02
C THR A 53 -15.82 1.42 0.09
N HIS A 54 -15.80 0.49 1.04
CA HIS A 54 -14.72 0.32 2.01
C HIS A 54 -13.75 -0.81 1.61
N ASP A 55 -14.02 -1.52 0.51
CA ASP A 55 -13.17 -2.60 -0.02
C ASP A 55 -12.14 -2.01 -0.99
N GLN A 56 -10.85 -2.06 -0.60
CA GLN A 56 -9.75 -1.55 -1.40
C GLN A 56 -9.63 -2.25 -2.75
N THR A 57 -9.91 -3.56 -2.80
CA THR A 57 -9.84 -4.34 -4.05
C THR A 57 -10.89 -3.85 -5.04
N GLU A 58 -12.08 -3.49 -4.56
CA GLU A 58 -13.11 -2.88 -5.40
C GLU A 58 -12.65 -1.53 -5.93
N ALA A 59 -12.16 -0.64 -5.05
CA ALA A 59 -11.67 0.69 -5.44
C ALA A 59 -10.54 0.59 -6.48
N MET A 60 -9.53 -0.25 -6.22
CA MET A 60 -8.37 -0.43 -7.10
C MET A 60 -8.71 -1.04 -8.47
N THR A 61 -9.73 -1.90 -8.54
CA THR A 61 -10.07 -2.63 -9.78
C THR A 61 -11.18 -1.98 -10.59
N LEU A 62 -12.09 -1.25 -9.95
CA LEU A 62 -13.23 -0.62 -10.59
C LEU A 62 -13.01 0.86 -10.93
N GLY A 63 -12.18 1.57 -10.16
CA GLY A 63 -11.98 3.00 -10.31
C GLY A 63 -11.00 3.37 -11.42
N ASP A 64 -11.29 4.41 -12.21
CA ASP A 64 -10.29 5.14 -13.00
C ASP A 64 -9.59 6.19 -12.12
N ARG A 65 -10.33 6.69 -11.14
CA ARG A 65 -9.86 7.61 -10.09
C ARG A 65 -10.40 7.16 -8.75
N ILE A 66 -9.55 7.22 -7.74
CA ILE A 66 -9.89 6.93 -6.35
C ILE A 66 -9.84 8.24 -5.56
N VAL A 67 -10.85 8.46 -4.74
CA VAL A 67 -10.90 9.53 -3.73
C VAL A 67 -10.83 8.87 -2.37
N ILE A 68 -9.71 9.05 -1.66
CA ILE A 68 -9.51 8.54 -0.31
C ILE A 68 -9.94 9.61 0.68
N MET A 69 -10.85 9.25 1.59
CA MET A 69 -11.42 10.16 2.57
C MET A 69 -11.16 9.66 4.00
N LYS A 70 -10.95 10.60 4.91
CA LYS A 70 -10.87 10.37 6.36
C LYS A 70 -11.55 11.51 7.09
N ASP A 71 -12.44 11.21 8.01
CA ASP A 71 -13.12 12.18 8.88
C ASP A 71 -13.78 13.33 8.10
N GLY A 72 -14.36 13.03 6.92
CA GLY A 72 -15.00 14.00 6.03
C GLY A 72 -14.04 14.80 5.13
N PHE A 73 -12.73 14.60 5.25
CA PHE A 73 -11.71 15.30 4.46
C PHE A 73 -11.09 14.39 3.41
N ILE A 74 -10.86 14.94 2.22
CA ILE A 74 -10.14 14.27 1.15
C ILE A 74 -8.66 14.20 1.54
N GLN A 75 -8.09 12.98 1.56
CA GLN A 75 -6.68 12.73 1.83
C GLN A 75 -5.84 12.68 0.55
N GLN A 76 -6.39 12.04 -0.50
CA GLN A 76 -5.74 11.96 -1.81
C GLN A 76 -6.78 11.68 -2.89
N ILE A 77 -6.52 12.19 -4.09
CA ILE A 77 -7.21 11.84 -5.33
C ILE A 77 -6.16 11.42 -6.35
N GLY A 78 -6.35 10.27 -6.99
CA GLY A 78 -5.42 9.79 -8.03
C GLY A 78 -5.97 8.56 -8.74
N THR A 79 -5.24 8.08 -9.73
CA THR A 79 -5.47 6.76 -10.31
C THR A 79 -5.15 5.67 -9.28
N PRO A 80 -5.64 4.44 -9.43
CA PRO A 80 -5.28 3.33 -8.55
C PRO A 80 -3.76 3.19 -8.35
N GLN A 81 -2.99 3.27 -9.44
CA GLN A 81 -1.54 3.14 -9.37
C GLN A 81 -0.89 4.31 -8.62
N GLU A 82 -1.34 5.56 -8.87
CA GLU A 82 -0.80 6.73 -8.17
C GLU A 82 -1.03 6.69 -6.66
N VAL A 83 -2.22 6.29 -6.20
CA VAL A 83 -2.49 6.21 -4.76
C VAL A 83 -1.74 5.08 -4.08
N PHE A 84 -1.40 4.02 -4.83
CA PHE A 84 -0.60 2.89 -4.34
C PHE A 84 0.90 3.24 -4.30
N ASP A 85 1.45 3.77 -5.38
CA ASP A 85 2.89 4.04 -5.51
C ASP A 85 3.32 5.34 -4.85
N HIS A 86 2.40 6.32 -4.75
CA HIS A 86 2.69 7.67 -4.31
C HIS A 86 1.72 8.17 -3.24
N PRO A 87 1.64 7.48 -2.09
CA PRO A 87 0.74 7.88 -1.02
C PRO A 87 1.10 9.26 -0.47
N ALA A 88 0.13 10.16 -0.39
CA ALA A 88 0.34 11.54 0.04
C ALA A 88 0.68 11.67 1.52
N ASN A 89 0.28 10.72 2.35
CA ASN A 89 0.52 10.72 3.79
C ASN A 89 0.47 9.30 4.38
N LEU A 90 0.82 9.18 5.66
CA LEU A 90 0.82 7.91 6.41
C LEU A 90 -0.55 7.21 6.40
N PHE A 91 -1.64 8.00 6.45
CA PHE A 91 -2.97 7.41 6.42
C PHE A 91 -3.23 6.70 5.10
N VAL A 92 -2.97 7.35 3.97
CA VAL A 92 -3.14 6.74 2.65
C VAL A 92 -2.23 5.52 2.48
N ALA A 93 -0.98 5.63 2.89
CA ALA A 93 0.01 4.56 2.82
C ALA A 93 -0.41 3.31 3.61
N GLY A 94 -0.95 3.49 4.82
CA GLY A 94 -1.45 2.40 5.65
C GLY A 94 -2.84 1.91 5.27
N PHE A 95 -3.64 2.76 4.58
CA PHE A 95 -5.00 2.38 4.17
C PHE A 95 -5.00 1.57 2.87
N ILE A 96 -4.12 1.86 1.92
CA ILE A 96 -4.04 1.19 0.61
C ILE A 96 -3.00 0.08 0.64
N GLY A 97 -3.45 -1.14 0.33
CA GLY A 97 -2.63 -2.36 0.27
C GLY A 97 -3.02 -3.39 1.32
N THR A 98 -2.94 -4.68 0.96
CA THR A 98 -3.23 -5.82 1.84
C THR A 98 -2.14 -6.87 1.65
N PRO A 99 -1.28 -7.06 2.67
CA PRO A 99 -1.20 -6.34 3.95
C PRO A 99 -0.87 -4.86 3.82
N GLN A 100 -1.06 -4.10 4.90
CA GLN A 100 -0.75 -2.67 4.97
C GLN A 100 0.76 -2.42 4.82
N MET A 101 1.14 -1.18 4.46
CA MET A 101 2.53 -0.75 4.44
C MET A 101 3.14 -0.85 5.85
N ASN A 102 4.35 -1.37 5.93
CA ASN A 102 5.13 -1.35 7.17
C ASN A 102 5.69 0.04 7.43
N PHE A 103 5.74 0.44 8.69
CA PHE A 103 6.31 1.70 9.11
C PHE A 103 7.42 1.48 10.13
N PHE A 104 8.52 2.22 9.95
CA PHE A 104 9.69 2.17 10.81
C PHE A 104 10.10 3.58 11.24
N ASP A 105 10.67 3.72 12.43
CA ASP A 105 11.38 4.91 12.81
C ASP A 105 12.75 4.93 12.12
N ALA A 106 13.07 6.03 11.44
CA ALA A 106 14.29 6.17 10.68
C ALA A 106 14.77 7.63 10.65
N LYS A 107 15.96 7.86 10.06
CA LYS A 107 16.47 9.20 9.81
C LYS A 107 16.70 9.40 8.32
N LEU A 108 16.23 10.52 7.81
CA LEU A 108 16.64 11.01 6.49
C LEU A 108 17.99 11.73 6.67
N VAL A 109 19.02 11.25 5.99
CA VAL A 109 20.38 11.75 6.04
C VAL A 109 20.92 12.04 4.64
N LYS A 110 22.02 12.77 4.55
CA LYS A 110 22.79 12.93 3.32
C LYS A 110 24.12 12.19 3.44
N ASN A 111 24.42 11.37 2.44
CA ASN A 111 25.71 10.72 2.30
C ASN A 111 26.83 11.72 2.03
N SER A 112 28.08 11.28 2.06
CA SER A 112 29.27 12.13 1.78
C SER A 112 29.26 12.81 0.42
N ASP A 113 28.56 12.25 -0.55
CA ASP A 113 28.37 12.78 -1.91
C ASP A 113 27.11 13.66 -2.02
N GLY A 114 26.44 13.94 -0.91
CA GLY A 114 25.27 14.82 -0.83
C GLY A 114 23.94 14.17 -1.20
N LYS A 115 23.93 12.88 -1.48
CA LYS A 115 22.70 12.12 -1.80
C LYS A 115 21.91 11.75 -0.56
N TYR A 116 20.58 11.83 -0.67
CA TYR A 116 19.67 11.40 0.39
C TYR A 116 19.67 9.87 0.55
N ALA A 117 19.73 9.47 1.81
CA ALA A 117 19.60 8.09 2.23
C ALA A 117 18.71 8.00 3.48
N VAL A 118 18.14 6.85 3.71
CA VAL A 118 17.44 6.53 4.96
C VAL A 118 18.35 5.69 5.83
N ALA A 119 18.65 6.20 7.02
CA ALA A 119 19.40 5.50 8.04
C ALA A 119 18.46 4.77 9.00
N ILE A 120 18.59 3.46 9.07
CA ILE A 120 17.84 2.59 9.97
C ILE A 120 18.72 1.45 10.45
N ASP A 121 18.75 1.19 11.75
CA ASP A 121 19.49 0.07 12.38
C ASP A 121 20.97 -0.04 11.96
N GLY A 122 21.63 1.11 11.80
CA GLY A 122 23.02 1.17 11.34
C GLY A 122 23.24 0.95 9.83
N ILE A 123 22.15 0.79 9.06
CA ILE A 123 22.19 0.63 7.61
C ILE A 123 21.75 1.95 6.96
N ASN A 124 22.44 2.34 5.89
CA ASN A 124 22.05 3.47 5.05
C ASN A 124 21.56 2.96 3.70
N VAL A 125 20.29 3.21 3.40
CA VAL A 125 19.65 2.87 2.11
C VAL A 125 19.58 4.14 1.28
N GLU A 126 20.41 4.24 0.24
CA GLU A 126 20.38 5.36 -0.72
C GLU A 126 19.05 5.37 -1.47
N LEU A 127 18.38 6.51 -1.50
CA LEU A 127 17.12 6.67 -2.21
C LEU A 127 17.34 6.73 -3.74
N ALA A 128 16.35 6.29 -4.52
CA ALA A 128 16.42 6.30 -5.97
C ALA A 128 16.50 7.73 -6.56
N GLU A 129 17.01 7.88 -7.77
CA GLU A 129 17.30 9.17 -8.39
C GLU A 129 16.09 10.10 -8.48
N ASP A 130 14.91 9.58 -8.79
CA ASP A 130 13.67 10.35 -8.85
C ASP A 130 13.29 10.94 -7.48
N LYS A 131 13.52 10.19 -6.40
CA LYS A 131 13.30 10.63 -5.01
C LYS A 131 14.36 11.67 -4.60
N GLN A 132 15.62 11.46 -5.00
CA GLN A 132 16.69 12.44 -4.82
C GLN A 132 16.31 13.80 -5.41
N ALA A 133 15.82 13.80 -6.65
CA ALA A 133 15.42 15.02 -7.34
C ALA A 133 14.29 15.75 -6.61
N ARG A 134 13.27 15.03 -6.15
CA ARG A 134 12.10 15.60 -5.44
C ARG A 134 12.47 16.18 -4.09
N LEU A 135 13.22 15.43 -3.27
CA LEU A 135 13.68 15.89 -1.96
C LEU A 135 14.61 17.10 -2.09
N SER A 136 15.51 17.10 -3.09
CA SER A 136 16.40 18.22 -3.37
C SER A 136 15.66 19.47 -3.83
N ALA A 137 14.66 19.33 -4.70
CA ALA A 137 13.83 20.45 -5.17
C ALA A 137 13.09 21.16 -4.04
N LYS A 138 12.72 20.42 -2.98
CA LYS A 138 12.07 20.94 -1.77
C LYS A 138 13.08 21.36 -0.70
N ASN A 139 14.38 21.18 -0.91
CA ASN A 139 15.44 21.41 0.09
C ASN A 139 15.12 20.74 1.44
N VAL A 140 14.65 19.48 1.42
CA VAL A 140 14.28 18.76 2.63
C VAL A 140 15.52 18.61 3.52
N PRO A 141 15.49 19.05 4.80
CA PRO A 141 16.61 18.88 5.71
C PRO A 141 16.76 17.44 6.18
N GLU A 142 17.92 17.10 6.70
CA GLU A 142 18.10 15.88 7.48
C GLU A 142 17.24 15.94 8.74
N GLN A 143 16.49 14.87 9.01
CA GLN A 143 15.51 14.83 10.09
C GLN A 143 15.08 13.41 10.45
N ASP A 144 14.46 13.26 11.63
CA ASP A 144 13.74 12.04 11.96
C ASP A 144 12.49 11.91 11.09
N VAL A 145 12.27 10.72 10.56
CA VAL A 145 11.20 10.41 9.63
C VAL A 145 10.50 9.10 9.99
N THR A 146 9.30 8.92 9.47
CA THR A 146 8.68 7.59 9.37
C THR A 146 8.97 7.03 7.98
N LEU A 147 9.68 5.92 7.95
CA LEU A 147 9.96 5.16 6.73
C LEU A 147 8.81 4.19 6.48
N GLY A 148 8.25 4.21 5.28
CA GLY A 148 7.24 3.26 4.81
C GLY A 148 7.81 2.31 3.76
N VAL A 149 7.59 0.99 3.94
CA VAL A 149 7.97 -0.03 2.96
C VAL A 149 6.85 -1.08 2.88
N ARG A 150 6.42 -1.41 1.66
CA ARG A 150 5.38 -2.43 1.49
C ARG A 150 5.90 -3.83 1.79
N PRO A 151 5.05 -4.73 2.31
CA PRO A 151 5.42 -6.08 2.72
C PRO A 151 6.10 -6.93 1.62
N ASP A 152 5.69 -6.74 0.38
CA ASP A 152 6.19 -7.46 -0.81
C ASP A 152 7.51 -6.88 -1.35
N HIS A 153 7.93 -5.71 -0.86
CA HIS A 153 9.19 -5.07 -1.23
C HIS A 153 10.32 -5.32 -0.22
N ILE A 154 10.02 -5.99 0.89
CA ILE A 154 11.03 -6.38 1.87
C ILE A 154 11.54 -7.78 1.54
N MET A 155 12.84 -7.94 1.51
CA MET A 155 13.52 -9.21 1.26
C MET A 155 14.28 -9.66 2.51
N LEU A 156 14.33 -10.97 2.73
CA LEU A 156 15.19 -11.56 3.75
C LEU A 156 16.62 -11.72 3.21
N CYS A 157 17.61 -11.43 4.03
CA CYS A 157 19.02 -11.42 3.64
C CYS A 157 19.95 -11.85 4.80
N ALA A 158 21.26 -11.89 4.56
CA ALA A 158 22.23 -12.20 5.61
C ALA A 158 22.48 -11.01 6.54
N ASP A 159 22.47 -9.77 5.99
CA ASP A 159 22.73 -8.54 6.72
C ASP A 159 21.61 -7.53 6.41
N GLY A 160 20.99 -6.96 7.44
CA GLY A 160 19.86 -6.07 7.27
C GLY A 160 19.28 -5.61 8.60
N VAL A 161 18.11 -5.01 8.57
CA VAL A 161 17.31 -4.67 9.75
C VAL A 161 16.92 -5.95 10.46
N LYS A 162 17.32 -6.09 11.72
CA LYS A 162 17.09 -7.30 12.52
C LYS A 162 15.66 -7.37 13.04
N GLY A 163 15.11 -8.59 13.05
CA GLY A 163 13.82 -8.87 13.64
C GLY A 163 13.68 -10.32 14.08
N THR A 164 12.63 -10.56 14.84
CA THR A 164 12.27 -11.91 15.33
C THR A 164 10.91 -12.30 14.76
N VAL A 165 10.81 -13.49 14.21
CA VAL A 165 9.55 -14.02 13.67
C VAL A 165 8.61 -14.37 14.82
N ASP A 166 7.46 -13.69 14.88
CA ASP A 166 6.39 -13.98 15.85
C ASP A 166 5.39 -14.99 15.30
N VAL A 167 4.98 -14.81 14.04
CA VAL A 167 4.01 -15.68 13.37
C VAL A 167 4.43 -15.92 11.93
N SER A 168 4.19 -17.11 11.43
CA SER A 168 4.41 -17.51 10.03
C SER A 168 3.10 -18.06 9.47
N GLU A 169 2.48 -17.33 8.53
CA GLU A 169 1.20 -17.70 7.91
C GLU A 169 1.42 -18.22 6.49
N LEU A 170 1.17 -19.50 6.25
CA LEU A 170 1.24 -20.08 4.92
C LEU A 170 -0.02 -19.75 4.10
N MET A 171 0.13 -18.88 3.10
CA MET A 171 -0.95 -18.43 2.21
C MET A 171 -1.01 -19.21 0.88
N GLY A 172 -0.30 -20.34 0.78
CA GLY A 172 -0.21 -21.16 -0.43
C GLY A 172 0.93 -20.73 -1.36
N SER A 173 0.79 -19.62 -2.06
CA SER A 173 1.82 -19.09 -2.96
C SER A 173 2.88 -18.25 -2.26
N SER A 174 2.65 -17.87 -1.01
CA SER A 174 3.57 -17.09 -0.18
C SER A 174 3.45 -17.48 1.28
N VAL A 175 4.45 -17.09 2.07
CA VAL A 175 4.40 -17.07 3.52
C VAL A 175 4.39 -15.62 3.97
N HIS A 176 3.43 -15.23 4.82
CA HIS A 176 3.42 -13.93 5.46
C HIS A 176 4.09 -14.08 6.82
N LEU A 177 5.19 -13.40 7.02
CA LEU A 177 5.93 -13.39 8.28
C LEU A 177 5.57 -12.13 9.04
N HIS A 178 5.05 -12.30 10.26
CA HIS A 178 4.90 -11.23 11.23
C HIS A 178 6.18 -11.19 12.07
N ILE A 179 6.85 -10.05 12.06
CA ILE A 179 8.19 -9.89 12.61
C ILE A 179 8.19 -8.71 13.56
N SER A 180 8.62 -8.92 14.81
CA SER A 180 8.90 -7.85 15.75
C SER A 180 10.29 -7.27 15.50
N THR A 181 10.38 -5.96 15.34
CA THR A 181 11.64 -5.23 15.19
C THR A 181 11.53 -3.85 15.83
N HIS A 182 12.45 -3.52 16.76
CA HIS A 182 12.54 -2.19 17.43
C HIS A 182 11.20 -1.64 17.95
N GLY A 183 10.32 -2.52 18.45
CA GLY A 183 8.99 -2.14 18.96
C GLY A 183 7.92 -1.92 17.88
N HIS A 184 8.22 -2.26 16.62
CA HIS A 184 7.29 -2.28 15.51
C HIS A 184 6.96 -3.72 15.10
N ASP A 185 5.71 -3.93 14.73
CA ASP A 185 5.25 -5.16 14.08
C ASP A 185 5.27 -4.94 12.57
N VAL A 186 6.02 -5.75 11.85
CA VAL A 186 6.14 -5.68 10.39
C VAL A 186 5.72 -6.97 9.73
N VAL A 187 5.19 -6.88 8.52
CA VAL A 187 4.82 -8.04 7.72
C VAL A 187 5.76 -8.13 6.51
N VAL A 188 6.31 -9.33 6.28
CA VAL A 188 7.14 -9.63 5.11
C VAL A 188 6.50 -10.74 4.31
N ILE A 189 6.33 -10.54 3.00
CA ILE A 189 5.78 -11.55 2.09
C ILE A 189 6.92 -12.29 1.40
N VAL A 190 7.06 -13.57 1.72
CA VAL A 190 8.08 -14.45 1.12
C VAL A 190 7.41 -15.40 0.12
N PRO A 191 7.71 -15.32 -1.19
CA PRO A 191 7.19 -16.28 -2.17
C PRO A 191 7.64 -17.71 -1.87
N THR A 192 6.74 -18.69 -1.98
CA THR A 192 7.09 -20.11 -1.69
C THR A 192 7.84 -20.79 -2.84
N ASN A 193 7.67 -20.34 -4.09
CA ASN A 193 8.31 -20.91 -5.29
C ASN A 193 8.25 -22.46 -5.34
N GLY A 194 7.15 -23.04 -4.85
CA GLY A 194 6.95 -24.48 -4.76
C GLY A 194 7.57 -25.16 -3.52
N ASN A 195 8.40 -24.48 -2.75
CA ASN A 195 8.95 -24.94 -1.49
C ASN A 195 8.66 -23.87 -0.41
N ALA A 196 7.74 -24.15 0.48
CA ALA A 196 7.49 -23.27 1.61
C ALA A 196 8.71 -23.27 2.53
N ALA A 197 9.42 -22.14 2.60
CA ALA A 197 10.46 -21.98 3.59
C ALA A 197 9.82 -22.02 5.00
N HIS A 198 10.43 -22.76 5.89
CA HIS A 198 9.98 -22.88 7.27
C HIS A 198 10.64 -21.80 8.12
N PHE A 199 9.84 -20.92 8.69
CA PHE A 199 10.29 -19.86 9.60
C PHE A 199 9.67 -20.13 10.98
N PRO A 200 10.36 -20.81 11.89
CA PRO A 200 9.85 -21.07 13.23
C PRO A 200 9.63 -19.79 14.01
N MET A 201 8.63 -19.76 14.87
CA MET A 201 8.45 -18.70 15.86
C MET A 201 9.75 -18.53 16.68
N GLY A 202 10.18 -17.29 16.91
CA GLY A 202 11.40 -16.94 17.62
C GLY A 202 12.67 -17.00 16.77
N SER A 203 12.60 -17.38 15.47
CA SER A 203 13.77 -17.31 14.61
C SER A 203 14.16 -15.87 14.31
N GLU A 204 15.47 -15.59 14.33
CA GLU A 204 16.03 -14.31 13.92
C GLU A 204 16.10 -14.22 12.40
N VAL A 205 15.74 -13.08 11.87
CA VAL A 205 15.81 -12.75 10.43
C VAL A 205 16.38 -11.35 10.24
N ASN A 206 16.98 -11.13 9.08
CA ASN A 206 17.41 -9.80 8.68
C ASN A 206 16.63 -9.39 7.43
N MET A 207 16.22 -8.14 7.37
CA MET A 207 15.38 -7.57 6.33
C MET A 207 16.12 -6.46 5.59
N ILE A 208 15.95 -6.43 4.26
CA ILE A 208 16.47 -5.35 3.41
C ILE A 208 15.41 -4.89 2.42
N PHE A 209 15.51 -3.67 1.98
CA PHE A 209 14.67 -3.07 0.94
C PHE A 209 15.48 -2.08 0.10
N GLY A 210 15.04 -1.83 -1.13
CA GLY A 210 15.68 -0.86 -2.01
C GLY A 210 15.19 0.57 -1.77
N GLY A 211 16.01 1.55 -2.09
CA GLY A 211 15.63 2.97 -1.96
C GLY A 211 14.54 3.42 -2.94
N ASN A 212 14.31 2.67 -4.01
CA ASN A 212 13.22 2.91 -4.95
C ASN A 212 11.84 2.64 -4.37
N VAL A 213 11.73 1.72 -3.41
CA VAL A 213 10.47 1.32 -2.75
C VAL A 213 10.29 1.92 -1.35
N ALA A 214 11.30 2.62 -0.85
CA ALA A 214 11.26 3.32 0.43
C ALA A 214 10.48 4.63 0.32
N HIS A 215 9.46 4.82 1.15
CA HIS A 215 8.70 6.08 1.24
C HIS A 215 9.07 6.83 2.51
N VAL A 216 9.24 8.14 2.40
CA VAL A 216 9.71 8.97 3.51
C VAL A 216 8.60 9.93 3.93
N PHE A 217 8.14 9.80 5.17
CA PHE A 217 7.09 10.65 5.74
C PHE A 217 7.63 11.50 6.87
N ASP A 218 7.21 12.76 6.91
CA ASP A 218 7.48 13.65 8.03
C ASP A 218 6.87 13.07 9.32
N LYS A 219 7.69 12.93 10.36
CA LYS A 219 7.30 12.26 11.61
C LYS A 219 6.20 13.02 12.37
N THR A 220 6.12 14.33 12.21
CA THR A 220 5.16 15.19 12.93
C THR A 220 3.84 15.32 12.19
N THR A 221 3.88 15.57 10.89
CA THR A 221 2.69 15.85 10.08
C THR A 221 2.13 14.60 9.38
N GLY A 222 2.92 13.55 9.28
CA GLY A 222 2.61 12.34 8.52
C GLY A 222 2.56 12.53 7.01
N LYS A 223 2.95 13.70 6.49
CA LYS A 223 2.98 13.98 5.05
C LYS A 223 4.17 13.31 4.38
N ASN A 224 3.96 12.85 3.17
CA ASN A 224 5.05 12.35 2.34
C ASN A 224 5.98 13.50 1.93
N LEU A 225 7.27 13.36 2.21
CA LEU A 225 8.27 14.40 1.93
C LEU A 225 8.63 14.47 0.43
N GLU A 226 8.36 13.40 -0.30
CA GLU A 226 8.64 13.31 -1.73
C GLU A 226 7.60 14.04 -2.60
N TRP A 227 6.35 14.25 -2.09
CA TRP A 227 5.18 14.76 -2.87
C TRP A 227 4.62 16.08 -2.36
#